data_97420497239ba414e4d058a23b2e43d9
#
_entry.id   97420497239ba414e4d058a23b2e43d9
#
_cell.length_a   1.000
_cell.length_b   1.000
_cell.length_c   1.000
_cell.angle_alpha   90.00
_cell.angle_beta   90.00
_cell.angle_gamma   90.00
#
_symmetry.space_group_name_H-M   'P 1'
#
loop_
_entity.id
_entity.type
_entity.pdbx_description
1 polymer ?
#
loop_
_entity_poly.entity_id
_entity_poly.type
_entity_poly.pdbx_seq_one_letter_code
_entity_poly.pdbx_strand_id
1 'polypeptide(L)'
;TMKKITFLLAAMLFITTVETNAQDASRECTIKYNLFKGDFQSKKFDDAYTNWIFLMDNCKDLSVNIYKFGATLAEEVRKDPVLAQRVYDQRLQYFPTKNPAKVHSDYATYLFENKLASDDAVFKILEKGYAIDPTKMGVKNLYIYFQGVTDRNKDTNPQKVFDTYDDVLENVNIKLAGYAKKLIKYNDS
;
A
#
# COMPACT_ATOMS: atom_id res chain seq x y z
N THR A 1 -33.59 -48.73 6.44
CA THR A 1 -34.03 -47.31 6.30
C THR A 1 -33.52 -46.41 7.42
N MET A 2 -33.36 -46.92 8.65
CA MET A 2 -32.82 -46.09 9.79
C MET A 2 -31.38 -45.68 9.67
N LYS A 3 -30.47 -46.47 9.05
CA LYS A 3 -29.04 -46.12 8.86
C LYS A 3 -28.80 -44.93 7.92
N LYS A 4 -29.68 -44.69 6.95
CA LYS A 4 -29.55 -43.56 6.00
C LYS A 4 -30.01 -42.21 6.62
N ILE A 5 -30.93 -42.24 7.56
CA ILE A 5 -31.42 -41.03 8.25
C ILE A 5 -30.39 -40.52 9.25
N THR A 6 -29.68 -41.42 9.94
CA THR A 6 -28.61 -41.05 10.89
C THR A 6 -27.39 -40.38 10.19
N PHE A 7 -27.08 -40.79 8.95
CA PHE A 7 -26.02 -40.20 8.18
C PHE A 7 -26.36 -38.79 7.66
N LEU A 8 -27.62 -38.55 7.30
CA LEU A 8 -28.09 -37.23 6.87
C LEU A 8 -28.13 -36.22 8.05
N LEU A 9 -28.51 -36.67 9.26
CA LEU A 9 -28.49 -35.83 10.46
C LEU A 9 -27.07 -35.49 10.91
N ALA A 10 -26.10 -36.40 10.78
CA ALA A 10 -24.69 -36.12 11.08
C ALA A 10 -24.08 -35.12 10.09
N ALA A 11 -24.44 -35.18 8.80
CA ALA A 11 -23.97 -34.25 7.80
C ALA A 11 -24.55 -32.82 8.00
N MET A 12 -25.79 -32.68 8.47
CA MET A 12 -26.38 -31.38 8.79
C MET A 12 -25.76 -30.69 10.04
N LEU A 13 -25.29 -31.47 11.02
CA LEU A 13 -24.65 -30.94 12.21
C LEU A 13 -23.22 -30.38 11.93
N PHE A 14 -22.55 -30.87 10.89
CA PHE A 14 -21.22 -30.36 10.51
C PHE A 14 -21.26 -29.01 9.75
N ILE A 15 -22.37 -28.68 9.09
CA ILE A 15 -22.51 -27.43 8.31
C ILE A 15 -22.71 -26.21 9.22
N THR A 16 -23.35 -26.38 10.38
CA THR A 16 -23.67 -25.26 11.28
C THR A 16 -22.48 -24.73 12.09
N THR A 17 -21.43 -25.53 12.31
CA THR A 17 -20.27 -25.10 13.09
C THR A 17 -19.27 -24.26 12.30
N VAL A 18 -19.23 -24.39 10.98
CA VAL A 18 -18.32 -23.61 10.11
C VAL A 18 -18.84 -22.18 9.91
N GLU A 19 -20.15 -22.00 9.79
CA GLU A 19 -20.74 -20.67 9.59
C GLU A 19 -20.61 -19.77 10.83
N THR A 20 -20.76 -20.31 12.03
CA THR A 20 -20.63 -19.53 13.27
C THR A 20 -19.20 -19.01 13.48
N ASN A 21 -18.19 -19.83 13.22
CA ASN A 21 -16.79 -19.42 13.36
C ASN A 21 -16.38 -18.34 12.34
N ALA A 22 -16.88 -18.43 11.10
CA ALA A 22 -16.59 -17.42 10.07
C ALA A 22 -17.26 -16.07 10.39
N GLN A 23 -18.48 -16.09 10.93
CA GLN A 23 -19.21 -14.89 11.32
C GLN A 23 -18.57 -14.20 12.52
N ASP A 24 -18.10 -14.95 13.52
CA ASP A 24 -17.41 -14.43 14.69
C ASP A 24 -16.05 -13.82 14.31
N ALA A 25 -15.27 -14.47 13.44
CA ALA A 25 -14.02 -13.94 12.92
C ALA A 25 -14.20 -12.63 12.14
N SER A 26 -15.23 -12.55 11.30
CA SER A 26 -15.58 -11.33 10.56
C SER A 26 -16.00 -10.18 11.49
N ARG A 27 -16.75 -10.49 12.55
CA ARG A 27 -17.16 -9.52 13.58
C ARG A 27 -15.95 -9.01 14.36
N GLU A 28 -15.04 -9.88 14.76
CA GLU A 28 -13.81 -9.49 15.47
C GLU A 28 -12.95 -8.57 14.58
N CYS A 29 -12.75 -8.91 13.31
CA CYS A 29 -12.05 -8.05 12.35
C CYS A 29 -12.65 -6.65 12.28
N THR A 30 -13.99 -6.55 12.23
CA THR A 30 -14.69 -5.27 12.19
C THR A 30 -14.48 -4.45 13.46
N ILE A 31 -14.55 -5.09 14.64
CA ILE A 31 -14.32 -4.43 15.93
C ILE A 31 -12.87 -3.92 16.01
N LYS A 32 -11.90 -4.78 15.72
CA LYS A 32 -10.47 -4.42 15.71
C LYS A 32 -10.15 -3.29 14.73
N TYR A 33 -10.77 -3.29 13.56
CA TYR A 33 -10.60 -2.22 12.58
C TYR A 33 -11.15 -0.87 13.08
N ASN A 34 -12.31 -0.85 13.70
CA ASN A 34 -12.89 0.38 14.24
C ASN A 34 -12.05 0.93 15.40
N LEU A 35 -11.56 0.09 16.30
CA LEU A 35 -10.64 0.47 17.37
C LEU A 35 -9.34 1.03 16.79
N PHE A 36 -8.67 0.29 15.91
CA PHE A 36 -7.46 0.74 15.21
C PHE A 36 -7.62 2.12 14.57
N LYS A 37 -8.70 2.30 13.80
CA LYS A 37 -8.96 3.56 13.11
C LYS A 37 -9.20 4.71 14.09
N GLY A 38 -9.99 4.49 15.15
CA GLY A 38 -10.28 5.49 16.18
C GLY A 38 -9.03 5.88 16.96
N ASP A 39 -8.24 4.91 17.39
CA ASP A 39 -6.99 5.13 18.13
C ASP A 39 -5.94 5.84 17.26
N PHE A 40 -5.81 5.46 15.99
CA PHE A 40 -4.91 6.13 15.04
C PHE A 40 -5.30 7.60 14.84
N GLN A 41 -6.58 7.87 14.61
CA GLN A 41 -7.10 9.25 14.43
C GLN A 41 -6.93 10.10 15.69
N SER A 42 -7.02 9.48 16.86
CA SER A 42 -6.81 10.11 18.17
C SER A 42 -5.33 10.17 18.58
N LYS A 43 -4.40 9.73 17.70
CA LYS A 43 -2.95 9.66 17.95
C LYS A 43 -2.54 8.77 19.12
N LYS A 44 -3.40 7.83 19.52
CA LYS A 44 -3.10 6.78 20.49
C LYS A 44 -2.36 5.63 19.79
N PHE A 45 -1.13 5.87 19.40
CA PHE A 45 -0.42 4.99 18.46
C PHE A 45 -0.08 3.60 19.04
N ASP A 46 0.10 3.45 20.34
CA ASP A 46 0.36 2.14 20.96
C ASP A 46 -0.89 1.26 20.95
N ASP A 47 -2.06 1.83 21.25
CA ASP A 47 -3.34 1.12 21.18
C ASP A 47 -3.67 0.78 19.73
N ALA A 48 -3.48 1.74 18.82
CA ALA A 48 -3.64 1.55 17.38
C ALA A 48 -2.74 0.41 16.86
N TYR A 49 -1.48 0.37 17.29
CA TYR A 49 -0.51 -0.65 16.88
C TYR A 49 -0.95 -2.05 17.26
N THR A 50 -1.42 -2.26 18.48
CA THR A 50 -1.88 -3.58 18.96
C THR A 50 -3.03 -4.11 18.10
N ASN A 51 -4.03 -3.29 17.84
CA ASN A 51 -5.15 -3.65 16.98
C ASN A 51 -4.73 -3.82 15.52
N TRP A 52 -3.79 -3.01 15.03
CA TRP A 52 -3.28 -3.07 13.67
C TRP A 52 -2.52 -4.37 13.36
N ILE A 53 -1.65 -4.83 14.26
CA ILE A 53 -0.94 -6.12 14.06
C ILE A 53 -1.94 -7.27 13.94
N PHE A 54 -2.97 -7.31 14.77
CA PHE A 54 -4.03 -8.29 14.65
C PHE A 54 -4.68 -8.27 13.25
N LEU A 55 -4.98 -7.06 12.72
CA LEU A 55 -5.57 -6.89 11.39
C LEU A 55 -4.63 -7.36 10.26
N MET A 56 -3.34 -7.05 10.39
CA MET A 56 -2.31 -7.48 9.44
C MET A 56 -2.14 -9.01 9.40
N ASP A 57 -2.44 -9.69 10.50
CA ASP A 57 -2.33 -11.14 10.60
C ASP A 57 -3.62 -11.85 10.16
N ASN A 58 -4.79 -11.35 10.56
CA ASN A 58 -6.04 -12.08 10.50
C ASN A 58 -7.10 -11.48 9.54
N CYS A 59 -6.99 -10.19 9.15
CA CYS A 59 -8.06 -9.46 8.45
C CYS A 59 -7.50 -8.69 7.22
N LYS A 60 -6.64 -9.35 6.46
CA LYS A 60 -5.74 -8.73 5.46
C LYS A 60 -6.46 -8.02 4.31
N ASP A 61 -7.65 -8.48 3.95
CA ASP A 61 -8.47 -7.98 2.82
C ASP A 61 -9.65 -7.10 3.27
N LEU A 62 -9.79 -6.84 4.58
CA LEU A 62 -10.91 -6.09 5.12
C LEU A 62 -10.93 -4.63 4.63
N SER A 63 -9.79 -3.95 4.63
CA SER A 63 -9.72 -2.53 4.24
C SER A 63 -8.31 -2.11 3.83
N VAL A 64 -8.20 -1.40 2.71
CA VAL A 64 -6.92 -0.78 2.29
C VAL A 64 -6.36 0.21 3.32
N ASN A 65 -7.20 0.75 4.20
CA ASN A 65 -6.76 1.69 5.24
C ASN A 65 -5.91 1.01 6.33
N ILE A 66 -6.01 -0.32 6.50
CA ILE A 66 -5.08 -1.10 7.35
C ILE A 66 -3.63 -0.81 6.93
N TYR A 67 -3.39 -0.77 5.62
CA TYR A 67 -2.06 -0.53 5.06
C TYR A 67 -1.72 0.96 4.94
N LYS A 68 -2.68 1.83 4.65
CA LYS A 68 -2.43 3.28 4.54
C LYS A 68 -2.02 3.89 5.87
N PHE A 69 -2.76 3.60 6.94
CA PHE A 69 -2.42 4.06 8.29
C PHE A 69 -1.27 3.24 8.88
N GLY A 70 -1.20 1.96 8.50
CA GLY A 70 -0.12 1.07 8.91
C GLY A 70 1.25 1.51 8.41
N ALA A 71 1.35 2.10 7.22
CA ALA A 71 2.60 2.68 6.72
C ALA A 71 3.12 3.77 7.69
N THR A 72 2.26 4.71 8.10
CA THR A 72 2.62 5.73 9.10
C THR A 72 3.07 5.11 10.43
N LEU A 73 2.36 4.06 10.91
CA LEU A 73 2.77 3.37 12.14
C LEU A 73 4.13 2.70 12.01
N ALA A 74 4.39 2.03 10.90
CA ALA A 74 5.64 1.32 10.67
C ALA A 74 6.82 2.29 10.47
N GLU A 75 6.63 3.30 9.64
CA GLU A 75 7.69 4.21 9.18
C GLU A 75 8.01 5.33 10.17
N GLU A 76 6.97 6.01 10.67
CA GLU A 76 7.15 7.24 11.44
C GLU A 76 7.12 6.97 12.96
N VAL A 77 6.25 6.05 13.41
CA VAL A 77 6.06 5.78 14.83
C VAL A 77 7.02 4.71 15.33
N ARG A 78 7.04 3.54 14.68
CA ARG A 78 7.89 2.41 15.07
C ARG A 78 9.28 2.48 14.47
N LYS A 79 9.41 3.13 13.32
CA LYS A 79 10.66 3.21 12.53
C LYS A 79 11.24 1.83 12.26
N ASP A 80 10.36 0.90 11.91
CA ASP A 80 10.68 -0.52 11.69
C ASP A 80 10.63 -0.86 10.19
N PRO A 81 11.79 -1.04 9.54
CA PRO A 81 11.86 -1.34 8.11
C PRO A 81 11.21 -2.67 7.73
N VAL A 82 11.24 -3.66 8.62
CA VAL A 82 10.63 -4.98 8.36
C VAL A 82 9.11 -4.87 8.35
N LEU A 83 8.55 -4.12 9.30
CA LEU A 83 7.13 -3.83 9.30
C LEU A 83 6.72 -2.99 8.09
N ALA A 84 7.49 -1.97 7.73
CA ALA A 84 7.22 -1.15 6.54
C ALA A 84 7.20 -2.02 5.28
N GLN A 85 8.20 -2.87 5.06
CA GLN A 85 8.21 -3.81 3.94
C GLN A 85 6.95 -4.69 3.93
N ARG A 86 6.59 -5.28 5.07
CA ARG A 86 5.39 -6.12 5.21
C ARG A 86 4.11 -5.37 4.82
N VAL A 87 3.98 -4.10 5.22
CA VAL A 87 2.84 -3.24 4.86
C VAL A 87 2.71 -3.11 3.35
N TYR A 88 3.81 -2.79 2.67
CA TYR A 88 3.81 -2.59 1.22
C TYR A 88 3.54 -3.89 0.46
N ASP A 89 4.19 -4.97 0.85
CA ASP A 89 4.00 -6.30 0.24
C ASP A 89 2.56 -6.79 0.38
N GLN A 90 2.00 -6.74 1.58
CA GLN A 90 0.61 -7.15 1.83
C GLN A 90 -0.39 -6.22 1.12
N ARG A 91 -0.13 -4.90 1.07
CA ARG A 91 -0.99 -3.98 0.35
C ARG A 91 -1.05 -4.31 -1.14
N LEU A 92 0.08 -4.63 -1.77
CA LEU A 92 0.12 -5.05 -3.17
C LEU A 92 -0.57 -6.41 -3.38
N GLN A 93 -0.43 -7.33 -2.43
CA GLN A 93 -1.03 -8.65 -2.49
C GLN A 93 -2.56 -8.62 -2.35
N TYR A 94 -3.09 -7.92 -1.35
CA TYR A 94 -4.52 -7.93 -1.02
C TYR A 94 -5.31 -6.82 -1.72
N PHE A 95 -4.65 -5.76 -2.17
CA PHE A 95 -5.27 -4.64 -2.89
C PHE A 95 -4.52 -4.28 -4.18
N PRO A 96 -4.30 -5.23 -5.10
CA PRO A 96 -3.44 -5.05 -6.27
C PRO A 96 -3.94 -3.95 -7.24
N THR A 97 -5.23 -3.64 -7.21
CA THR A 97 -5.85 -2.61 -8.07
C THR A 97 -5.96 -1.23 -7.41
N LYS A 98 -5.58 -1.09 -6.13
CA LYS A 98 -5.72 0.16 -5.37
C LYS A 98 -4.45 1.02 -5.44
N ASN A 99 -4.19 1.61 -6.63
CA ASN A 99 -3.05 2.47 -6.92
C ASN A 99 -1.68 1.80 -6.70
N PRO A 100 -1.38 0.65 -7.35
CA PRO A 100 -0.12 -0.06 -7.14
C PRO A 100 1.11 0.78 -7.52
N ALA A 101 1.03 1.62 -8.55
CA ALA A 101 2.12 2.53 -8.92
C ALA A 101 2.50 3.47 -7.77
N LYS A 102 1.49 4.04 -7.07
CA LYS A 102 1.73 4.86 -5.88
C LYS A 102 2.35 4.05 -4.75
N VAL A 103 1.93 2.79 -4.56
CA VAL A 103 2.49 1.91 -3.52
C VAL A 103 3.98 1.66 -3.74
N HIS A 104 4.38 1.31 -4.97
CA HIS A 104 5.79 1.18 -5.33
C HIS A 104 6.56 2.50 -5.14
N SER A 105 5.97 3.61 -5.54
CA SER A 105 6.56 4.94 -5.41
C SER A 105 6.79 5.33 -3.95
N ASP A 106 5.79 5.14 -3.08
CA ASP A 106 5.88 5.46 -1.65
C ASP A 106 6.96 4.59 -0.97
N TYR A 107 6.97 3.28 -1.27
CA TYR A 107 7.98 2.37 -0.71
C TYR A 107 9.41 2.71 -1.16
N ALA A 108 9.58 3.03 -2.43
CA ALA A 108 10.88 3.46 -2.95
C ALA A 108 11.36 4.75 -2.26
N THR A 109 10.45 5.72 -2.01
CA THR A 109 10.75 6.93 -1.23
C THR A 109 11.24 6.58 0.16
N TYR A 110 10.52 5.73 0.88
CA TYR A 110 10.88 5.32 2.23
C TYR A 110 12.29 4.69 2.28
N LEU A 111 12.57 3.76 1.37
CA LEU A 111 13.88 3.12 1.27
C LEU A 111 15.01 4.10 0.95
N PHE A 112 14.78 5.02 0.01
CA PHE A 112 15.75 6.02 -0.43
C PHE A 112 16.07 7.02 0.68
N GLU A 113 15.05 7.61 1.30
CA GLU A 113 15.20 8.64 2.34
C GLU A 113 15.89 8.12 3.60
N ASN A 114 15.63 6.86 3.96
CA ASN A 114 16.20 6.23 5.13
C ASN A 114 17.50 5.44 4.83
N LYS A 115 17.98 5.44 3.58
CA LYS A 115 19.18 4.71 3.14
C LYS A 115 19.12 3.21 3.46
N LEU A 116 17.94 2.62 3.29
CA LEU A 116 17.66 1.21 3.60
C LEU A 116 17.89 0.26 2.42
N ALA A 117 18.14 0.80 1.23
CA ALA A 117 18.39 0.04 0.03
C ALA A 117 19.41 0.75 -0.87
N SER A 118 20.06 0.01 -1.77
CA SER A 118 20.92 0.58 -2.79
C SER A 118 20.10 1.35 -3.84
N ASP A 119 20.74 2.31 -4.53
CA ASP A 119 20.12 3.06 -5.61
C ASP A 119 19.56 2.15 -6.71
N ASP A 120 20.22 1.02 -6.99
CA ASP A 120 19.73 0.01 -7.93
C ASP A 120 18.43 -0.67 -7.47
N ALA A 121 18.32 -0.97 -6.18
CA ALA A 121 17.11 -1.57 -5.63
C ALA A 121 15.95 -0.56 -5.63
N VAL A 122 16.20 0.69 -5.25
CA VAL A 122 15.23 1.79 -5.32
C VAL A 122 14.76 2.00 -6.76
N PHE A 123 15.71 2.07 -7.71
CA PHE A 123 15.40 2.22 -9.13
C PHE A 123 14.48 1.12 -9.66
N LYS A 124 14.76 -0.15 -9.36
CA LYS A 124 13.91 -1.27 -9.78
C LYS A 124 12.48 -1.20 -9.25
N ILE A 125 12.30 -0.67 -8.04
CA ILE A 125 10.95 -0.47 -7.47
C ILE A 125 10.25 0.70 -8.19
N LEU A 126 10.95 1.79 -8.45
CA LEU A 126 10.40 2.93 -9.20
C LEU A 126 10.06 2.56 -10.64
N GLU A 127 10.88 1.74 -11.30
CA GLU A 127 10.63 1.21 -12.64
C GLU A 127 9.32 0.43 -12.72
N LYS A 128 9.02 -0.41 -11.70
CA LYS A 128 7.71 -1.09 -11.62
C LYS A 128 6.55 -0.10 -11.49
N GLY A 129 6.69 0.91 -10.63
CA GLY A 129 5.67 1.95 -10.47
C GLY A 129 5.45 2.74 -11.77
N TYR A 130 6.53 3.11 -12.43
CA TYR A 130 6.51 3.86 -13.70
C TYR A 130 5.84 3.06 -14.82
N ALA A 131 6.17 1.78 -14.95
CA ALA A 131 5.56 0.89 -15.95
C ALA A 131 4.05 0.68 -15.75
N ILE A 132 3.56 0.79 -14.50
CA ILE A 132 2.13 0.66 -14.20
C ILE A 132 1.37 1.97 -14.52
N ASP A 133 1.79 3.08 -13.93
CA ASP A 133 1.14 4.39 -14.12
C ASP A 133 2.02 5.53 -13.55
N PRO A 134 2.83 6.21 -14.37
CA PRO A 134 3.67 7.31 -13.91
C PRO A 134 2.87 8.50 -13.36
N THR A 135 1.59 8.66 -13.78
CA THR A 135 0.72 9.73 -13.26
C THR A 135 0.41 9.60 -11.77
N LYS A 136 0.57 8.41 -11.18
CA LYS A 136 0.36 8.14 -9.74
C LYS A 136 1.62 8.25 -8.89
N MET A 137 2.78 8.36 -9.52
CA MET A 137 4.05 8.54 -8.80
C MET A 137 4.19 9.99 -8.30
N GLY A 138 4.89 10.21 -7.18
CA GLY A 138 5.23 11.56 -6.70
C GLY A 138 6.24 12.26 -7.61
N VAL A 139 6.25 13.61 -7.62
CA VAL A 139 7.23 14.39 -8.41
C VAL A 139 8.66 14.01 -8.07
N LYS A 140 8.99 13.87 -6.78
CA LYS A 140 10.31 13.43 -6.32
C LYS A 140 10.68 12.05 -6.88
N ASN A 141 9.73 11.12 -6.93
CA ASN A 141 9.95 9.77 -7.43
C ASN A 141 10.15 9.72 -8.95
N LEU A 142 9.43 10.55 -9.68
CA LEU A 142 9.65 10.74 -11.11
C LEU A 142 11.06 11.27 -11.39
N TYR A 143 11.52 12.22 -10.58
CA TYR A 143 12.88 12.74 -10.67
C TYR A 143 13.96 11.69 -10.36
N ILE A 144 13.82 10.93 -9.26
CA ILE A 144 14.76 9.85 -8.90
C ILE A 144 14.78 8.77 -9.97
N TYR A 145 13.61 8.42 -10.52
CA TYR A 145 13.51 7.49 -11.64
C TYR A 145 14.27 8.00 -12.86
N PHE A 146 14.05 9.26 -13.26
CA PHE A 146 14.74 9.87 -14.38
C PHE A 146 16.27 9.90 -14.18
N GLN A 147 16.75 10.25 -12.99
CA GLN A 147 18.19 10.18 -12.67
C GLN A 147 18.71 8.75 -12.88
N GLY A 148 18.00 7.74 -12.37
CA GLY A 148 18.38 6.35 -12.53
C GLY A 148 18.40 5.88 -13.99
N VAL A 149 17.49 6.36 -14.84
CA VAL A 149 17.51 6.12 -16.30
C VAL A 149 18.73 6.79 -16.94
N THR A 150 19.01 8.03 -16.57
CA THR A 150 20.15 8.80 -17.09
C THR A 150 21.47 8.11 -16.78
N ASP A 151 21.69 7.73 -15.54
CA ASP A 151 22.95 7.09 -15.11
C ASP A 151 23.23 5.77 -15.84
N ARG A 152 22.17 5.04 -16.19
CA ARG A 152 22.28 3.73 -16.86
C ARG A 152 22.35 3.81 -18.38
N ASN A 153 21.89 4.92 -19.00
CA ASN A 153 21.70 4.96 -20.44
C ASN A 153 22.41 6.12 -21.14
N LYS A 154 22.94 7.13 -20.43
CA LYS A 154 23.54 8.33 -21.04
C LYS A 154 24.62 8.02 -22.09
N ASP A 155 25.42 6.97 -21.86
CA ASP A 155 26.54 6.61 -22.74
C ASP A 155 26.18 5.51 -23.76
N THR A 156 25.12 4.73 -23.48
CA THR A 156 24.78 3.54 -24.29
C THR A 156 23.49 3.70 -25.09
N ASN A 157 22.52 4.47 -24.57
CA ASN A 157 21.24 4.73 -25.22
C ASN A 157 20.70 6.13 -24.83
N PRO A 158 21.33 7.22 -25.32
CA PRO A 158 20.91 8.58 -24.99
C PRO A 158 19.47 8.90 -25.44
N GLN A 159 18.97 8.25 -26.49
CA GLN A 159 17.59 8.44 -26.93
C GLN A 159 16.60 8.07 -25.82
N LYS A 160 16.83 6.96 -25.11
CA LYS A 160 16.00 6.56 -23.96
C LYS A 160 15.99 7.63 -22.86
N VAL A 161 17.09 8.35 -22.65
CA VAL A 161 17.15 9.44 -21.67
C VAL A 161 16.25 10.61 -22.10
N PHE A 162 16.31 11.01 -23.38
CA PHE A 162 15.46 12.07 -23.91
C PHE A 162 13.97 11.70 -23.88
N ASP A 163 13.61 10.50 -24.32
CA ASP A 163 12.23 10.03 -24.30
C ASP A 163 11.68 10.02 -22.86
N THR A 164 12.49 9.53 -21.89
CA THR A 164 12.10 9.53 -20.47
C THR A 164 11.98 10.94 -19.91
N TYR A 165 12.85 11.86 -20.32
CA TYR A 165 12.77 13.27 -19.92
C TYR A 165 11.43 13.89 -20.31
N ASP A 166 11.02 13.72 -21.57
CA ASP A 166 9.77 14.28 -22.08
C ASP A 166 8.56 13.70 -21.34
N ASP A 167 8.51 12.39 -21.16
CA ASP A 167 7.44 11.71 -20.40
C ASP A 167 7.37 12.18 -18.94
N VAL A 168 8.51 12.29 -18.28
CA VAL A 168 8.58 12.74 -16.87
C VAL A 168 8.15 14.19 -16.77
N LEU A 169 8.59 15.05 -17.69
CA LEU A 169 8.22 16.47 -17.70
C LEU A 169 6.72 16.66 -17.88
N GLU A 170 6.09 15.89 -18.79
CA GLU A 170 4.64 15.90 -18.98
C GLU A 170 3.91 15.52 -17.68
N ASN A 171 4.30 14.42 -17.04
CA ASN A 171 3.71 13.96 -15.79
C ASN A 171 3.89 14.97 -14.63
N VAL A 172 5.03 15.63 -14.55
CA VAL A 172 5.27 16.70 -13.57
C VAL A 172 4.36 17.89 -13.83
N ASN A 173 4.20 18.32 -15.08
CA ASN A 173 3.33 19.45 -15.46
C ASN A 173 1.85 19.15 -15.13
N ILE A 174 1.36 17.94 -15.39
CA ILE A 174 0.01 17.51 -14.99
C ILE A 174 -0.19 17.64 -13.48
N LYS A 175 0.80 17.24 -12.66
CA LYS A 175 0.73 17.34 -11.20
C LYS A 175 0.76 18.79 -10.72
N LEU A 176 1.62 19.62 -11.30
CA LEU A 176 1.70 21.04 -10.96
C LEU A 176 0.38 21.76 -11.26
N ALA A 177 -0.25 21.48 -12.40
CA ALA A 177 -1.57 21.99 -12.73
C ALA A 177 -2.63 21.54 -11.73
N GLY A 178 -2.56 20.29 -11.26
CA GLY A 178 -3.43 19.75 -10.21
C GLY A 178 -3.24 20.44 -8.85
N TYR A 179 -2.01 20.75 -8.47
CA TYR A 179 -1.71 21.49 -7.25
C TYR A 179 -2.18 22.94 -7.33
N ALA A 180 -1.97 23.62 -8.47
CA ALA A 180 -2.43 24.98 -8.69
C ALA A 180 -3.97 25.08 -8.54
N LYS A 181 -4.72 24.16 -9.16
CA LYS A 181 -6.19 24.10 -9.01
C LYS A 181 -6.64 23.92 -7.55
N LYS A 182 -5.93 23.12 -6.76
CA LYS A 182 -6.24 22.95 -5.34
C LYS A 182 -5.96 24.22 -4.55
N LEU A 183 -4.84 24.89 -4.79
CA LEU A 183 -4.49 26.14 -4.11
C LEU A 183 -5.53 27.23 -4.38
N ILE A 184 -5.98 27.38 -5.63
CA ILE A 184 -7.05 28.33 -5.99
C ILE A 184 -8.31 28.02 -5.18
N LYS A 185 -8.75 26.75 -5.16
CA LYS A 185 -9.94 26.35 -4.42
C LYS A 185 -9.84 26.62 -2.91
N TYR A 186 -8.66 26.51 -2.30
CA TYR A 186 -8.49 26.80 -0.87
C TYR A 186 -8.42 28.29 -0.57
N ASN A 187 -8.01 29.13 -1.54
CA ASN A 187 -8.00 30.60 -1.35
C ASN A 187 -9.38 31.23 -1.57
N ASP A 188 -10.28 30.55 -2.28
CA ASP A 188 -11.64 31.02 -2.58
C ASP A 188 -12.67 30.53 -1.54
N SER A 189 -12.26 29.80 -0.50
CA SER A 189 -13.11 29.26 0.57
C SER A 189 -12.84 29.94 1.92
#